data_45ba264e824658c4390480dbe7b9d045
#
_entry.id   45ba264e824658c4390480dbe7b9d045
#
_cell.length_a   1.000
_cell.length_b   1.000
_cell.length_c   1.000
_cell.angle_alpha   90.00
_cell.angle_beta   90.00
_cell.angle_gamma   90.00
#
_symmetry.space_group_name_H-M   'P 1'
#
loop_
_entity.id
_entity.type
_entity.pdbx_description
1 polymer ?
#
loop_
_entity_poly.entity_id
_entity_poly.type
_entity_poly.pdbx_seq_one_letter_code
_entity_poly.pdbx_strand_id
1 'polypeptide(L)'
;MHPFPLSVAAASLCLPTVFARFLGPLNPAPVDLTSDVSIVQSQWKNITSTLEGHLNGTARNEALSGLDKITFSLGLFSVHDLKAAGSLQYHHTGPDVRNATFGVNTVDGNSIYRLASMTKVMTVYSGLLLLKPSDWHKPLTKIFPEISSLPKNDPVHHIQWETITPFSLASQISGIPADARPFDAGELSSVFYLTDPVDPTTLGLPALTLNSTGINVPCQDVNCTAVQFLKGVQSPTFDSFQTPGYANTNFIILGTVISKLTGLPLNEQWFQKAVFGPLNMTSTSSLSPTKKPYSGYVVAGSADDFAYQGGITSSSGGIFSTTNDIAKLGISMLNATLLPADKTRRWMKPNSFTASPDFALGMGWEIYRYTDKVTGHITDMYTKLGDSGAYASYIVVVPDYDFGFSVLTTSGIVTAAERSAAAHLLADLISETLLPALRDQAAAETKCNYEGTYTGMGQNTSTLTLTFNQTAGAGFGLTLTSLVNNGHNLLSLMQKTLGSDQLVLAPSTMDPKTKQRGFVITPVTPPEEYTGLFSKMFATNADWLNNNLITYGGQALGTFYFDVADNGRAVAAAPAVLRGKKFKRST
;
A
#
# COMPACT_ATOMS: atom_id res chain seq x y z
N MET A 1 -27.51 23.61 -53.28
CA MET A 1 -26.96 22.78 -52.20
C MET A 1 -25.79 23.51 -51.59
N HIS A 2 -26.00 24.22 -50.48
CA HIS A 2 -24.93 24.93 -49.80
C HIS A 2 -24.44 24.04 -48.64
N PRO A 3 -23.12 23.90 -48.41
CA PRO A 3 -22.63 23.22 -47.21
C PRO A 3 -22.63 24.19 -46.03
N PHE A 4 -23.24 23.77 -44.93
CA PHE A 4 -23.12 24.43 -43.63
C PHE A 4 -21.72 24.24 -43.06
N PRO A 5 -21.07 25.29 -42.54
CA PRO A 5 -19.83 25.11 -41.77
C PRO A 5 -20.18 24.69 -40.33
N LEU A 6 -19.77 23.48 -39.97
CA LEU A 6 -19.68 23.05 -38.56
C LEU A 6 -18.50 23.77 -37.89
N SER A 7 -18.79 24.84 -37.17
CA SER A 7 -17.84 25.41 -36.21
C SER A 7 -17.75 24.50 -35.00
N VAL A 8 -16.75 23.64 -34.97
CA VAL A 8 -16.34 22.93 -33.78
C VAL A 8 -15.68 23.93 -32.84
N ALA A 9 -16.41 24.39 -31.83
CA ALA A 9 -15.81 25.10 -30.70
C ALA A 9 -14.88 24.11 -29.96
N ALA A 10 -13.59 24.25 -30.19
CA ALA A 10 -12.56 23.58 -29.36
C ALA A 10 -12.64 24.15 -27.96
N ALA A 11 -13.39 23.51 -27.09
CA ALA A 11 -13.23 23.69 -25.67
C ALA A 11 -11.81 23.22 -25.33
N SER A 12 -10.89 24.17 -25.14
CA SER A 12 -9.60 23.90 -24.47
C SER A 12 -9.88 23.39 -23.07
N LEU A 13 -9.97 22.07 -22.95
CA LEU A 13 -9.77 21.42 -21.68
C LEU A 13 -8.32 21.72 -21.27
N CYS A 14 -8.14 22.72 -20.40
CA CYS A 14 -6.92 22.82 -19.61
C CYS A 14 -6.81 21.55 -18.76
N LEU A 15 -6.26 20.51 -19.35
CA LEU A 15 -5.74 19.39 -18.56
C LEU A 15 -4.65 20.00 -17.68
N PRO A 16 -4.68 19.83 -16.35
CA PRO A 16 -3.58 20.24 -15.52
C PRO A 16 -2.34 19.55 -16.08
N THR A 17 -1.36 20.34 -16.49
CA THR A 17 -0.05 19.83 -16.90
C THR A 17 0.55 19.16 -15.66
N VAL A 18 0.54 17.84 -15.66
CA VAL A 18 1.12 17.03 -14.60
C VAL A 18 2.63 17.21 -14.67
N PHE A 19 3.18 17.89 -13.71
CA PHE A 19 4.62 18.05 -13.55
C PHE A 19 5.11 16.85 -12.74
N ALA A 20 5.85 15.95 -13.37
CA ALA A 20 6.59 14.95 -12.65
C ALA A 20 7.69 15.65 -11.85
N ARG A 21 7.80 15.26 -10.59
CA ARG A 21 8.72 15.85 -9.64
C ARG A 21 9.56 14.78 -8.98
N PHE A 22 10.38 15.22 -8.06
CA PHE A 22 11.16 14.40 -7.15
C PHE A 22 10.40 13.13 -6.74
N LEU A 23 11.08 11.99 -6.87
CA LEU A 23 10.54 10.68 -6.51
C LEU A 23 10.74 10.43 -5.01
N GLY A 24 9.91 11.03 -4.20
CA GLY A 24 9.95 10.95 -2.75
C GLY A 24 9.07 12.02 -2.12
N PRO A 25 8.91 12.04 -0.79
CA PRO A 25 8.05 13.00 -0.13
C PRO A 25 8.53 14.44 -0.34
N LEU A 26 7.60 15.36 -0.58
CA LEU A 26 7.92 16.80 -0.72
C LEU A 26 8.28 17.44 0.61
N ASN A 27 7.74 16.92 1.71
CA ASN A 27 7.94 17.39 3.07
C ASN A 27 8.20 16.21 3.99
N PRO A 28 8.85 16.38 5.15
CA PRO A 28 8.84 15.38 6.21
C PRO A 28 7.42 14.94 6.56
N ALA A 29 7.25 13.68 6.92
CA ALA A 29 5.95 13.16 7.35
C ALA A 29 5.39 13.98 8.52
N PRO A 30 4.06 14.24 8.55
CA PRO A 30 3.45 15.06 9.61
C PRO A 30 3.49 14.31 10.94
N VAL A 31 3.67 15.07 12.03
CA VAL A 31 3.76 14.52 13.39
C VAL A 31 2.49 14.73 14.21
N ASP A 32 1.64 15.65 13.81
CA ASP A 32 0.38 15.96 14.50
C ASP A 32 -0.84 15.60 13.64
N LEU A 33 -1.49 14.50 13.98
CA LEU A 33 -2.71 14.05 13.31
C LEU A 33 -3.96 14.22 14.20
N THR A 34 -3.79 14.36 15.53
CA THR A 34 -4.90 14.20 16.49
C THR A 34 -5.21 15.44 17.33
N SER A 35 -4.39 16.49 17.29
CA SER A 35 -4.71 17.73 18.02
C SER A 35 -5.85 18.51 17.38
N ASP A 36 -6.47 19.42 18.14
CA ASP A 36 -7.57 20.28 17.66
C ASP A 36 -7.14 21.28 16.57
N VAL A 37 -5.83 21.52 16.40
CA VAL A 37 -5.28 22.37 15.34
C VAL A 37 -4.82 21.59 14.12
N SER A 38 -4.86 20.26 14.18
CA SER A 38 -4.48 19.40 13.07
C SER A 38 -5.46 19.49 11.91
N ILE A 39 -4.93 19.69 10.71
CA ILE A 39 -5.71 19.68 9.47
C ILE A 39 -6.28 18.26 9.24
N VAL A 40 -5.50 17.22 9.55
CA VAL A 40 -5.92 15.82 9.41
C VAL A 40 -7.10 15.52 10.34
N GLN A 41 -7.02 15.91 11.61
CA GLN A 41 -8.12 15.77 12.58
C GLN A 41 -9.40 16.48 12.10
N SER A 42 -9.25 17.70 11.57
CA SER A 42 -10.39 18.45 11.04
C SER A 42 -11.06 17.73 9.87
N GLN A 43 -10.28 17.20 8.93
CA GLN A 43 -10.83 16.48 7.79
C GLN A 43 -11.38 15.08 8.18
N TRP A 44 -10.79 14.44 9.18
CA TRP A 44 -11.38 13.21 9.74
C TRP A 44 -12.74 13.47 10.37
N LYS A 45 -12.89 14.54 11.17
CA LYS A 45 -14.19 14.98 11.70
C LYS A 45 -15.19 15.27 10.58
N ASN A 46 -14.76 15.85 9.47
CA ASN A 46 -15.62 16.09 8.31
C ASN A 46 -16.10 14.78 7.68
N ILE A 47 -15.22 13.78 7.46
CA ILE A 47 -15.58 12.45 6.97
C ILE A 47 -16.62 11.81 7.89
N THR A 48 -16.32 11.73 9.19
CA THR A 48 -17.20 11.03 10.15
C THR A 48 -18.54 11.73 10.30
N SER A 49 -18.60 13.05 10.32
CA SER A 49 -19.85 13.81 10.35
C SER A 49 -20.68 13.61 9.07
N THR A 50 -20.04 13.51 7.92
CA THR A 50 -20.73 13.21 6.64
C THR A 50 -21.33 11.82 6.65
N LEU A 51 -20.57 10.83 7.14
CA LEU A 51 -21.06 9.46 7.30
C LEU A 51 -22.24 9.41 8.30
N GLU A 52 -22.09 10.02 9.46
CA GLU A 52 -23.15 10.09 10.47
C GLU A 52 -24.42 10.76 9.94
N GLY A 53 -24.27 11.91 9.27
CA GLY A 53 -25.41 12.64 8.69
C GLY A 53 -26.17 11.80 7.67
N HIS A 54 -25.46 11.03 6.85
CA HIS A 54 -26.09 10.11 5.89
C HIS A 54 -26.77 8.94 6.60
N LEU A 55 -26.05 8.25 7.50
CA LEU A 55 -26.51 7.03 8.16
C LEU A 55 -27.71 7.24 9.11
N ASN A 56 -27.78 8.42 9.74
CA ASN A 56 -28.94 8.78 10.60
C ASN A 56 -30.06 9.53 9.85
N GLY A 57 -29.89 9.77 8.54
CA GLY A 57 -30.88 10.39 7.66
C GLY A 57 -31.02 11.92 7.79
N THR A 58 -30.14 12.58 8.55
CA THR A 58 -30.19 14.05 8.75
C THR A 58 -29.60 14.82 7.56
N ALA A 59 -28.65 14.21 6.82
CA ALA A 59 -28.04 14.80 5.64
C ALA A 59 -27.77 13.70 4.59
N ARG A 60 -28.74 13.44 3.72
CA ARG A 60 -28.61 12.42 2.66
C ARG A 60 -27.51 12.81 1.67
N ASN A 61 -26.63 11.85 1.39
CA ASN A 61 -25.62 11.92 0.35
C ASN A 61 -25.80 10.70 -0.57
N GLU A 62 -26.18 10.92 -1.83
CA GLU A 62 -26.45 9.83 -2.78
C GLU A 62 -25.22 8.98 -3.08
N ALA A 63 -24.02 9.58 -3.04
CA ALA A 63 -22.77 8.84 -3.22
C ALA A 63 -22.52 7.79 -2.11
N LEU A 64 -23.15 7.93 -0.95
CA LEU A 64 -23.06 7.00 0.18
C LEU A 64 -24.24 6.03 0.25
N SER A 65 -25.08 5.99 -0.79
CA SER A 65 -26.28 5.15 -0.83
C SER A 65 -25.93 3.68 -0.60
N GLY A 66 -26.70 3.01 0.27
CA GLY A 66 -26.54 1.59 0.60
C GLY A 66 -25.55 1.31 1.74
N LEU A 67 -24.78 2.30 2.23
CA LEU A 67 -23.89 2.11 3.38
C LEU A 67 -24.63 1.80 4.68
N ASP A 68 -25.90 2.19 4.81
CA ASP A 68 -26.76 1.86 5.93
C ASP A 68 -26.97 0.34 6.12
N LYS A 69 -26.81 -0.45 5.05
CA LYS A 69 -26.89 -1.92 5.08
C LYS A 69 -25.56 -2.61 5.36
N ILE A 70 -24.47 -1.87 5.42
CA ILE A 70 -23.10 -2.40 5.58
C ILE A 70 -22.65 -2.14 7.02
N THR A 71 -22.14 -3.16 7.68
CA THR A 71 -21.36 -2.99 8.91
C THR A 71 -19.93 -2.69 8.54
N PHE A 72 -19.34 -1.63 9.10
CA PHE A 72 -17.95 -1.29 8.80
C PHE A 72 -17.20 -0.65 9.96
N SER A 73 -15.88 -0.83 9.94
CA SER A 73 -14.91 -0.21 10.85
C SER A 73 -13.81 0.43 10.03
N LEU A 74 -13.57 1.72 10.29
CA LEU A 74 -12.50 2.52 9.71
C LEU A 74 -11.49 2.84 10.82
N GLY A 75 -10.20 2.78 10.52
CA GLY A 75 -9.17 3.17 11.47
C GLY A 75 -7.94 3.72 10.78
N LEU A 76 -7.45 4.85 11.28
CA LEU A 76 -6.22 5.48 10.82
C LEU A 76 -5.06 5.11 11.76
N PHE A 77 -3.84 5.14 11.26
CA PHE A 77 -2.64 4.94 12.07
C PHE A 77 -1.45 5.75 11.53
N SER A 78 -0.56 6.14 12.44
CA SER A 78 0.66 6.87 12.11
C SER A 78 1.82 6.40 12.98
N VAL A 79 3.04 6.48 12.45
CA VAL A 79 4.28 6.25 13.21
C VAL A 79 4.57 7.38 14.17
N HIS A 80 4.21 8.61 13.80
CA HIS A 80 4.57 9.82 14.54
C HIS A 80 3.51 10.25 15.55
N ASP A 81 2.23 9.93 15.30
CA ASP A 81 1.13 10.15 16.22
C ASP A 81 0.43 8.83 16.56
N LEU A 82 0.95 8.15 17.57
CA LEU A 82 0.44 6.84 18.00
C LEU A 82 -1.00 6.91 18.57
N LYS A 83 -1.49 8.10 18.94
CA LYS A 83 -2.87 8.28 19.40
C LYS A 83 -3.86 8.08 18.25
N ALA A 84 -3.43 8.33 17.01
CA ALA A 84 -4.27 8.17 15.83
C ALA A 84 -4.94 6.78 15.77
N ALA A 85 -4.20 5.72 16.07
CA ALA A 85 -4.69 4.35 16.04
C ALA A 85 -5.88 4.08 16.98
N GLY A 86 -6.01 4.85 18.07
CA GLY A 86 -7.12 4.72 19.02
C GLY A 86 -8.20 5.80 18.88
N SER A 87 -7.83 7.00 18.42
CA SER A 87 -8.75 8.17 18.40
C SER A 87 -9.34 8.47 17.03
N LEU A 88 -8.65 8.07 15.94
CA LEU A 88 -9.14 8.29 14.58
C LEU A 88 -9.75 6.99 14.01
N GLN A 89 -10.80 6.54 14.69
CA GLN A 89 -11.60 5.39 14.28
C GLN A 89 -13.06 5.80 14.09
N TYR A 90 -13.76 5.08 13.23
CA TYR A 90 -15.20 5.21 13.05
C TYR A 90 -15.83 3.84 12.79
N HIS A 91 -16.93 3.55 13.47
CA HIS A 91 -17.59 2.24 13.43
C HIS A 91 -19.08 2.41 13.18
N HIS A 92 -19.62 1.63 12.24
CA HIS A 92 -21.05 1.55 11.98
C HIS A 92 -21.52 0.09 11.98
N THR A 93 -22.60 -0.18 12.68
CA THR A 93 -23.22 -1.51 12.72
C THR A 93 -24.47 -1.54 11.86
N GLY A 94 -24.41 -2.23 10.75
CA GLY A 94 -25.54 -2.48 9.87
C GLY A 94 -26.59 -3.41 10.49
N PRO A 95 -27.77 -3.52 9.87
CA PRO A 95 -28.93 -4.20 10.46
C PRO A 95 -28.73 -5.71 10.63
N ASP A 96 -28.00 -6.38 9.75
CA ASP A 96 -27.76 -7.82 9.82
C ASP A 96 -26.87 -8.20 11.02
N VAL A 97 -25.79 -7.47 11.26
CA VAL A 97 -24.92 -7.68 12.44
C VAL A 97 -25.61 -7.23 13.71
N ARG A 98 -26.35 -6.10 13.68
CA ARG A 98 -27.09 -5.61 14.85
C ARG A 98 -28.09 -6.63 15.36
N ASN A 99 -28.72 -7.39 14.46
CA ASN A 99 -29.72 -8.40 14.76
C ASN A 99 -29.18 -9.84 14.72
N ALA A 100 -27.85 -10.02 14.60
CA ALA A 100 -27.25 -11.34 14.51
C ALA A 100 -27.42 -12.15 15.79
N THR A 101 -27.67 -13.46 15.63
CA THR A 101 -27.77 -14.41 16.75
C THR A 101 -26.39 -14.77 17.33
N PHE A 102 -25.36 -14.63 16.51
CA PHE A 102 -23.98 -14.97 16.88
C PHE A 102 -23.05 -13.77 16.67
N GLY A 103 -21.98 -13.72 17.43
CA GLY A 103 -20.98 -12.67 17.35
C GLY A 103 -21.38 -11.42 18.15
N VAL A 104 -20.84 -10.27 17.70
CA VAL A 104 -21.15 -8.97 18.32
C VAL A 104 -22.36 -8.32 17.62
N ASN A 105 -23.12 -7.55 18.40
CA ASN A 105 -24.26 -6.77 17.86
C ASN A 105 -23.95 -5.27 17.76
N THR A 106 -22.75 -4.88 18.16
CA THR A 106 -22.18 -3.52 17.98
C THR A 106 -20.70 -3.67 17.73
N VAL A 107 -20.19 -2.98 16.73
CA VAL A 107 -18.78 -3.04 16.35
C VAL A 107 -17.97 -1.90 16.94
N ASP A 108 -16.71 -2.21 17.25
CA ASP A 108 -15.70 -1.28 17.75
C ASP A 108 -14.30 -1.64 17.20
N GLY A 109 -13.25 -0.96 17.70
CA GLY A 109 -11.86 -1.21 17.28
C GLY A 109 -11.32 -2.61 17.63
N ASN A 110 -11.99 -3.38 18.49
CA ASN A 110 -11.62 -4.74 18.90
C ASN A 110 -12.49 -5.82 18.24
N SER A 111 -13.48 -5.44 17.47
CA SER A 111 -14.37 -6.37 16.78
C SER A 111 -13.61 -7.11 15.67
N ILE A 112 -13.69 -8.43 15.66
CA ILE A 112 -12.88 -9.31 14.82
C ILE A 112 -13.61 -9.63 13.51
N TYR A 113 -13.03 -9.20 12.40
CA TYR A 113 -13.53 -9.44 11.03
C TYR A 113 -12.71 -10.52 10.32
N ARG A 114 -13.30 -11.20 9.33
CA ARG A 114 -12.51 -11.89 8.31
C ARG A 114 -11.84 -10.87 7.40
N LEU A 115 -10.55 -11.07 7.11
CA LEU A 115 -9.78 -10.16 6.27
C LEU A 115 -9.70 -10.58 4.80
N ALA A 116 -10.11 -11.80 4.48
CA ALA A 116 -9.98 -12.35 3.13
C ALA A 116 -8.56 -12.14 2.57
N SER A 117 -8.41 -11.70 1.33
CA SER A 117 -7.12 -11.59 0.63
C SER A 117 -6.15 -10.55 1.20
N MET A 118 -6.55 -9.71 2.17
CA MET A 118 -5.58 -8.91 2.95
C MET A 118 -4.54 -9.83 3.63
N THR A 119 -4.90 -11.07 3.92
CA THR A 119 -4.00 -12.14 4.40
C THR A 119 -2.70 -12.23 3.62
N LYS A 120 -2.73 -11.98 2.31
CA LYS A 120 -1.58 -12.14 1.41
C LYS A 120 -0.38 -11.27 1.79
N VAL A 121 -0.64 -10.04 2.26
CA VAL A 121 0.43 -9.16 2.77
C VAL A 121 1.10 -9.77 3.99
N MET A 122 0.33 -10.32 4.92
CA MET A 122 0.86 -10.95 6.14
C MET A 122 1.63 -12.23 5.81
N THR A 123 1.19 -12.99 4.79
CA THR A 123 1.91 -14.17 4.29
C THR A 123 3.29 -13.79 3.74
N VAL A 124 3.36 -12.74 2.90
CA VAL A 124 4.64 -12.23 2.39
C VAL A 124 5.51 -11.70 3.52
N TYR A 125 4.94 -10.90 4.42
CA TYR A 125 5.68 -10.34 5.55
C TYR A 125 6.28 -11.44 6.45
N SER A 126 5.49 -12.48 6.74
CA SER A 126 5.98 -13.65 7.48
C SER A 126 7.11 -14.38 6.73
N GLY A 127 6.97 -14.55 5.42
CA GLY A 127 8.02 -15.13 4.59
C GLY A 127 9.30 -14.30 4.58
N LEU A 128 9.20 -12.97 4.50
CA LEU A 128 10.37 -12.07 4.56
C LEU A 128 11.10 -12.13 5.91
N LEU A 129 10.39 -12.43 6.98
CA LEU A 129 10.94 -12.55 8.33
C LEU A 129 11.54 -13.93 8.62
N LEU A 130 11.02 -14.99 8.02
CA LEU A 130 11.38 -16.37 8.34
C LEU A 130 12.31 -17.04 7.33
N LEU A 131 12.20 -16.68 6.04
CA LEU A 131 12.98 -17.29 4.97
C LEU A 131 14.30 -16.56 4.75
N LYS A 132 15.29 -17.28 4.27
CA LYS A 132 16.56 -16.68 3.83
C LYS A 132 16.35 -15.95 2.50
N PRO A 133 17.10 -14.87 2.22
CA PRO A 133 17.02 -14.17 0.93
C PRO A 133 17.18 -15.09 -0.29
N SER A 134 18.06 -16.11 -0.19
CA SER A 134 18.25 -17.09 -1.26
C SER A 134 17.04 -17.99 -1.52
N ASP A 135 16.18 -18.20 -0.53
CA ASP A 135 15.02 -19.08 -0.68
C ASP A 135 13.95 -18.46 -1.59
N TRP A 136 13.88 -17.12 -1.64
CA TRP A 136 12.94 -16.39 -2.50
C TRP A 136 13.16 -16.64 -4.01
N HIS A 137 14.36 -16.99 -4.40
CA HIS A 137 14.74 -17.22 -5.80
C HIS A 137 15.02 -18.70 -6.11
N LYS A 138 14.71 -19.59 -5.16
CA LYS A 138 14.88 -21.03 -5.35
C LYS A 138 13.72 -21.60 -6.17
N PRO A 139 13.98 -22.33 -7.28
CA PRO A 139 12.91 -23.02 -8.02
C PRO A 139 12.07 -23.94 -7.14
N LEU A 140 10.77 -24.01 -7.37
CA LEU A 140 9.88 -24.86 -6.59
C LEU A 140 10.27 -26.34 -6.68
N THR A 141 10.83 -26.80 -7.79
CA THR A 141 11.37 -28.17 -7.96
C THR A 141 12.55 -28.48 -7.03
N LYS A 142 13.22 -27.46 -6.49
CA LYS A 142 14.28 -27.63 -5.47
C LYS A 142 13.73 -27.60 -4.05
N ILE A 143 12.53 -27.04 -3.85
CA ILE A 143 11.84 -27.03 -2.56
C ILE A 143 10.98 -28.28 -2.41
N PHE A 144 10.32 -28.68 -3.47
CA PHE A 144 9.48 -29.88 -3.60
C PHE A 144 9.99 -30.76 -4.75
N PRO A 145 11.04 -31.58 -4.52
CA PRO A 145 11.59 -32.44 -5.58
C PRO A 145 10.57 -33.38 -6.22
N GLU A 146 9.51 -33.70 -5.49
CA GLU A 146 8.43 -34.59 -5.90
C GLU A 146 7.65 -34.09 -7.13
N ILE A 147 7.70 -32.79 -7.45
CA ILE A 147 7.06 -32.23 -8.64
C ILE A 147 7.99 -32.19 -9.87
N SER A 148 9.25 -32.59 -9.73
CA SER A 148 10.22 -32.57 -10.84
C SER A 148 9.89 -33.63 -11.92
N SER A 149 9.08 -34.63 -11.57
CA SER A 149 8.62 -35.67 -12.48
C SER A 149 7.34 -35.30 -13.24
N LEU A 150 6.73 -34.15 -12.96
CA LEU A 150 5.53 -33.73 -13.68
C LEU A 150 5.85 -33.41 -15.14
N PRO A 151 4.87 -33.57 -16.06
CA PRO A 151 5.06 -33.24 -17.47
C PRO A 151 5.52 -31.79 -17.65
N LYS A 152 6.49 -31.56 -18.54
CA LYS A 152 7.07 -30.23 -18.81
C LYS A 152 7.53 -30.05 -20.26
N ASN A 153 7.36 -31.05 -21.09
CA ASN A 153 7.79 -31.07 -22.49
C ASN A 153 6.86 -30.28 -23.43
N ASP A 154 5.76 -29.78 -22.91
CA ASP A 154 4.80 -28.91 -23.61
C ASP A 154 4.43 -27.72 -22.71
N PRO A 155 5.13 -26.56 -22.83
CA PRO A 155 4.90 -25.42 -21.98
C PRO A 155 3.54 -24.76 -22.17
N VAL A 156 2.83 -25.02 -23.24
CA VAL A 156 1.46 -24.52 -23.45
C VAL A 156 0.46 -25.24 -22.55
N HIS A 157 0.68 -26.54 -22.30
CA HIS A 157 -0.22 -27.36 -21.51
C HIS A 157 0.28 -27.70 -20.10
N HIS A 158 1.59 -27.51 -19.85
CA HIS A 158 2.20 -27.91 -18.57
C HIS A 158 2.99 -26.80 -17.93
N ILE A 159 2.75 -26.60 -16.63
CA ILE A 159 3.48 -25.63 -15.82
C ILE A 159 4.97 -25.96 -15.77
N GLN A 160 5.80 -24.95 -16.03
CA GLN A 160 7.26 -25.05 -15.97
C GLN A 160 7.74 -24.79 -14.53
N TRP A 161 7.55 -25.76 -13.64
CA TRP A 161 7.81 -25.64 -12.20
C TRP A 161 9.23 -25.22 -11.83
N GLU A 162 10.21 -25.50 -12.70
CA GLU A 162 11.60 -25.10 -12.54
C GLU A 162 11.83 -23.58 -12.68
N THR A 163 10.90 -22.85 -13.29
CA THR A 163 10.99 -21.39 -13.45
C THR A 163 10.25 -20.63 -12.34
N ILE A 164 9.38 -21.33 -11.62
CA ILE A 164 8.55 -20.71 -10.57
C ILE A 164 9.32 -20.68 -9.25
N THR A 165 9.31 -19.52 -8.60
CA THR A 165 10.01 -19.25 -7.34
C THR A 165 9.06 -18.63 -6.32
N PRO A 166 9.36 -18.67 -5.02
CA PRO A 166 8.59 -17.93 -4.01
C PRO A 166 8.42 -16.44 -4.33
N PHE A 167 9.43 -15.82 -4.95
CA PHE A 167 9.35 -14.44 -5.42
C PHE A 167 8.29 -14.25 -6.50
N SER A 168 8.25 -15.12 -7.53
CA SER A 168 7.25 -15.02 -8.60
C SER A 168 5.84 -15.26 -8.09
N LEU A 169 5.66 -16.17 -7.11
CA LEU A 169 4.38 -16.38 -6.42
C LEU A 169 3.92 -15.12 -5.68
N ALA A 170 4.78 -14.58 -4.81
CA ALA A 170 4.47 -13.40 -4.00
C ALA A 170 4.19 -12.15 -4.84
N SER A 171 4.84 -12.03 -6.01
CA SER A 171 4.72 -10.89 -6.93
C SER A 171 3.63 -11.07 -7.98
N GLN A 172 2.85 -12.16 -7.94
CA GLN A 172 1.76 -12.46 -8.88
C GLN A 172 2.20 -12.58 -10.36
N ILE A 173 3.44 -13.01 -10.59
CA ILE A 173 4.05 -13.17 -11.92
C ILE A 173 4.51 -14.61 -12.19
N SER A 174 3.89 -15.57 -11.50
CA SER A 174 4.22 -17.00 -11.67
C SER A 174 3.60 -17.63 -12.91
N GLY A 175 2.52 -17.04 -13.44
CA GLY A 175 1.75 -17.61 -14.55
C GLY A 175 0.83 -18.78 -14.17
N ILE A 176 0.73 -19.13 -12.88
CA ILE A 176 -0.15 -20.20 -12.38
C ILE A 176 -1.62 -19.74 -12.45
N PRO A 177 -2.60 -20.67 -12.67
CA PRO A 177 -4.02 -20.36 -12.67
C PRO A 177 -4.48 -19.65 -11.38
N ALA A 178 -5.45 -18.75 -11.54
CA ALA A 178 -5.91 -17.87 -10.47
C ALA A 178 -6.42 -18.63 -9.23
N ASP A 179 -7.17 -19.70 -9.43
CA ASP A 179 -7.91 -20.34 -8.34
C ASP A 179 -8.00 -21.86 -8.54
N ALA A 180 -6.87 -22.55 -8.39
CA ALA A 180 -6.88 -23.99 -8.26
C ALA A 180 -7.29 -24.36 -6.84
N ARG A 181 -8.57 -24.67 -6.64
CA ARG A 181 -9.10 -25.01 -5.32
C ARG A 181 -9.12 -26.50 -5.05
N PRO A 182 -9.07 -26.88 -3.76
CA PRO A 182 -9.29 -28.25 -3.36
C PRO A 182 -10.67 -28.82 -3.74
N PHE A 183 -11.59 -28.01 -4.22
CA PHE A 183 -13.01 -28.34 -4.39
C PHE A 183 -13.48 -28.39 -5.85
N ASP A 184 -12.62 -28.15 -6.84
CA ASP A 184 -12.99 -28.15 -8.27
C ASP A 184 -13.23 -29.55 -8.85
N ALA A 185 -13.72 -30.47 -8.02
CA ALA A 185 -13.89 -31.86 -8.42
C ALA A 185 -15.29 -32.15 -8.96
N GLY A 186 -15.76 -31.40 -9.91
CA GLY A 186 -16.98 -31.74 -10.63
C GLY A 186 -18.05 -30.66 -10.72
N GLU A 187 -17.77 -29.45 -10.22
CA GLU A 187 -18.67 -28.30 -10.33
C GLU A 187 -17.91 -27.11 -10.89
N LEU A 188 -18.53 -26.37 -11.82
CA LEU A 188 -18.05 -25.06 -12.20
C LEU A 188 -18.37 -24.10 -11.06
N SER A 189 -17.33 -23.63 -10.37
CA SER A 189 -17.49 -22.68 -9.28
C SER A 189 -16.59 -21.45 -9.48
N SER A 190 -17.07 -20.31 -9.05
CA SER A 190 -16.27 -19.09 -9.01
C SER A 190 -16.53 -18.35 -7.69
N VAL A 191 -15.45 -17.89 -7.06
CA VAL A 191 -15.55 -17.08 -5.83
C VAL A 191 -16.28 -15.77 -6.07
N PHE A 192 -16.21 -15.24 -7.31
CA PHE A 192 -16.62 -13.88 -7.60
C PHE A 192 -17.87 -13.78 -8.48
N TYR A 193 -18.16 -14.81 -9.29
CA TYR A 193 -19.14 -14.66 -10.37
C TYR A 193 -20.26 -15.70 -10.40
N LEU A 194 -20.08 -16.86 -9.75
CA LEU A 194 -21.11 -17.89 -9.69
C LEU A 194 -21.61 -18.01 -8.25
N THR A 195 -22.86 -17.66 -8.02
CA THR A 195 -23.52 -17.79 -6.71
C THR A 195 -23.92 -19.25 -6.43
N ASP A 196 -24.25 -19.98 -7.48
CA ASP A 196 -24.66 -21.39 -7.38
C ASP A 196 -23.74 -22.29 -8.20
N PRO A 197 -23.37 -23.47 -7.71
CA PRO A 197 -22.63 -24.46 -8.47
C PRO A 197 -23.38 -24.86 -9.74
N VAL A 198 -22.69 -24.91 -10.87
CA VAL A 198 -23.26 -25.35 -12.15
C VAL A 198 -22.70 -26.73 -12.48
N ASP A 199 -23.57 -27.70 -12.74
CA ASP A 199 -23.15 -29.01 -13.26
C ASP A 199 -22.52 -28.82 -14.65
N PRO A 200 -21.21 -29.07 -14.83
CA PRO A 200 -20.52 -28.84 -16.09
C PRO A 200 -21.05 -29.73 -17.23
N THR A 201 -21.63 -30.88 -16.91
CA THR A 201 -22.19 -31.77 -17.92
C THR A 201 -23.41 -31.19 -18.62
N THR A 202 -24.15 -30.30 -17.95
CA THR A 202 -25.27 -29.55 -18.55
C THR A 202 -24.81 -28.57 -19.63
N LEU A 203 -23.52 -28.19 -19.60
CA LEU A 203 -22.85 -27.34 -20.58
C LEU A 203 -22.05 -28.15 -21.62
N GLY A 204 -22.21 -29.48 -21.62
CA GLY A 204 -21.48 -30.36 -22.54
C GLY A 204 -20.01 -30.59 -22.21
N LEU A 205 -19.54 -30.16 -21.01
CA LEU A 205 -18.21 -30.47 -20.53
C LEU A 205 -18.12 -31.94 -20.11
N PRO A 206 -16.95 -32.60 -20.28
CA PRO A 206 -16.80 -34.00 -19.88
C PRO A 206 -16.95 -34.16 -18.36
N ALA A 207 -17.67 -35.18 -17.94
CA ALA A 207 -17.76 -35.57 -16.54
C ALA A 207 -16.37 -35.94 -16.00
N LEU A 208 -15.95 -35.33 -14.90
CA LEU A 208 -14.71 -35.69 -14.23
C LEU A 208 -14.94 -36.93 -13.38
N THR A 209 -14.30 -38.04 -13.76
CA THR A 209 -14.28 -39.25 -12.94
C THR A 209 -12.90 -39.39 -12.31
N LEU A 210 -12.83 -39.30 -10.99
CA LEU A 210 -11.61 -39.32 -10.19
C LEU A 210 -10.62 -40.45 -10.48
N ASN A 211 -11.07 -41.56 -11.10
CA ASN A 211 -10.28 -42.78 -11.30
C ASN A 211 -10.02 -43.15 -12.78
N SER A 212 -10.56 -42.46 -13.78
CA SER A 212 -10.54 -42.95 -15.15
C SER A 212 -9.79 -42.09 -16.16
N THR A 213 -9.43 -40.87 -15.86
CA THR A 213 -8.91 -39.92 -16.86
C THR A 213 -7.46 -39.54 -16.66
N GLY A 214 -6.80 -40.00 -15.61
CA GLY A 214 -5.43 -39.52 -15.26
C GLY A 214 -5.36 -38.03 -14.88
N ILE A 215 -6.50 -37.36 -14.72
CA ILE A 215 -6.58 -36.00 -14.24
C ILE A 215 -6.24 -36.02 -12.76
N ASN A 216 -5.12 -35.42 -12.39
CA ASN A 216 -4.79 -35.16 -11.00
C ASN A 216 -5.72 -34.05 -10.52
N VAL A 217 -6.77 -34.41 -9.80
CA VAL A 217 -7.62 -33.44 -9.14
C VAL A 217 -6.81 -32.80 -8.01
N PRO A 218 -6.79 -31.46 -7.87
CA PRO A 218 -6.29 -30.83 -6.66
C PRO A 218 -6.98 -31.46 -5.46
N CYS A 219 -6.42 -31.34 -4.30
CA CYS A 219 -6.99 -31.90 -3.09
C CYS A 219 -8.51 -31.77 -2.99
N GLN A 220 -9.17 -32.79 -2.52
CA GLN A 220 -10.62 -32.79 -2.30
C GLN A 220 -11.03 -32.11 -1.01
N ASP A 221 -10.09 -31.81 -0.12
CA ASP A 221 -10.35 -31.11 1.15
C ASP A 221 -9.17 -30.19 1.54
N VAL A 222 -9.41 -29.38 2.55
CA VAL A 222 -8.44 -28.42 3.09
C VAL A 222 -7.23 -29.04 3.80
N ASN A 223 -7.24 -30.35 4.04
CA ASN A 223 -6.21 -31.09 4.77
C ASN A 223 -5.19 -31.76 3.84
N CYS A 224 -5.25 -31.50 2.54
CA CYS A 224 -4.31 -32.07 1.60
C CYS A 224 -2.86 -31.63 1.84
N THR A 225 -1.93 -32.49 1.44
CA THR A 225 -0.51 -32.15 1.48
C THR A 225 -0.14 -31.14 0.40
N ALA A 226 0.94 -30.37 0.63
CA ALA A 226 1.49 -29.44 -0.36
C ALA A 226 1.74 -30.10 -1.73
N VAL A 227 2.27 -31.34 -1.72
CA VAL A 227 2.58 -32.07 -2.95
C VAL A 227 1.31 -32.49 -3.70
N GLN A 228 0.26 -32.91 -2.99
CA GLN A 228 -1.04 -33.22 -3.61
C GLN A 228 -1.63 -31.96 -4.26
N PHE A 229 -1.59 -30.82 -3.56
CA PHE A 229 -2.05 -29.56 -4.10
C PHE A 229 -1.29 -29.15 -5.37
N LEU A 230 0.06 -29.17 -5.32
CA LEU A 230 0.91 -28.83 -6.48
C LEU A 230 0.66 -29.72 -7.68
N LYS A 231 0.47 -31.03 -7.47
CA LYS A 231 0.16 -31.98 -8.55
C LYS A 231 -1.21 -31.76 -9.17
N GLY A 232 -2.13 -31.11 -8.47
CA GLY A 232 -3.45 -30.78 -8.96
C GLY A 232 -3.49 -29.55 -9.87
N VAL A 233 -2.50 -28.66 -9.78
CA VAL A 233 -2.40 -27.48 -10.64
C VAL A 233 -1.76 -27.88 -11.96
N GLN A 234 -2.50 -27.84 -13.07
CA GLN A 234 -2.06 -28.52 -14.30
C GLN A 234 -1.57 -27.57 -15.40
N SER A 235 -2.41 -26.65 -15.83
CA SER A 235 -2.11 -25.80 -16.99
C SER A 235 -1.67 -24.41 -16.57
N PRO A 236 -0.70 -23.79 -17.26
CA PRO A 236 -0.35 -22.40 -17.03
C PRO A 236 -1.42 -21.46 -17.61
N THR A 237 -1.53 -20.25 -17.04
CA THR A 237 -2.27 -19.12 -17.63
C THR A 237 -1.33 -18.29 -18.51
N PHE A 238 -0.10 -18.08 -18.03
CA PHE A 238 0.97 -17.34 -18.71
C PHE A 238 2.31 -18.03 -18.44
N ASP A 239 3.33 -17.69 -19.20
CA ASP A 239 4.70 -18.00 -18.82
C ASP A 239 5.09 -17.23 -17.56
N SER A 240 5.90 -17.85 -16.69
CA SER A 240 6.38 -17.17 -15.50
C SER A 240 7.20 -15.92 -15.85
N PHE A 241 7.02 -14.85 -15.12
CA PHE A 241 7.61 -13.52 -15.35
C PHE A 241 7.15 -12.77 -16.61
N GLN A 242 6.19 -13.29 -17.36
CA GLN A 242 5.68 -12.64 -18.57
C GLN A 242 4.63 -11.58 -18.25
N THR A 243 3.56 -11.99 -17.57
CA THR A 243 2.38 -11.14 -17.33
C THR A 243 1.91 -11.32 -15.89
N PRO A 244 1.64 -10.22 -15.16
CA PRO A 244 1.05 -10.34 -13.83
C PRO A 244 -0.39 -10.85 -13.93
N GLY A 245 -0.72 -11.80 -13.07
CA GLY A 245 -2.06 -12.37 -12.94
C GLY A 245 -2.39 -12.68 -11.50
N TYR A 246 -3.51 -12.15 -11.00
CA TYR A 246 -3.96 -12.45 -9.64
C TYR A 246 -4.22 -13.95 -9.48
N ALA A 247 -3.62 -14.55 -8.46
CA ALA A 247 -3.83 -15.95 -8.16
C ALA A 247 -3.83 -16.23 -6.65
N ASN A 248 -4.95 -16.76 -6.13
CA ASN A 248 -5.02 -17.33 -4.78
C ASN A 248 -4.08 -18.52 -4.66
N THR A 249 -4.00 -19.32 -5.71
CA THR A 249 -3.10 -20.48 -5.85
C THR A 249 -1.66 -20.11 -5.50
N ASN A 250 -1.16 -18.95 -5.94
CA ASN A 250 0.18 -18.48 -5.63
C ASN A 250 0.43 -18.42 -4.12
N PHE A 251 -0.52 -17.89 -3.35
CA PHE A 251 -0.37 -17.70 -1.91
C PHE A 251 -0.61 -18.96 -1.11
N ILE A 252 -1.43 -19.88 -1.63
CA ILE A 252 -1.55 -21.24 -1.07
C ILE A 252 -0.20 -21.95 -1.19
N ILE A 253 0.42 -21.92 -2.36
CA ILE A 253 1.75 -22.51 -2.59
C ILE A 253 2.81 -21.80 -1.73
N LEU A 254 2.81 -20.47 -1.66
CA LEU A 254 3.75 -19.71 -0.85
C LEU A 254 3.64 -20.10 0.64
N GLY A 255 2.44 -20.28 1.17
CA GLY A 255 2.21 -20.77 2.52
C GLY A 255 2.82 -22.17 2.74
N THR A 256 2.67 -23.08 1.77
CA THR A 256 3.29 -24.41 1.84
C THR A 256 4.82 -24.35 1.76
N VAL A 257 5.38 -23.40 0.97
CA VAL A 257 6.83 -23.14 0.93
C VAL A 257 7.33 -22.68 2.30
N ILE A 258 6.64 -21.72 2.92
CA ILE A 258 7.01 -21.23 4.26
C ILE A 258 6.97 -22.40 5.25
N SER A 259 5.91 -23.19 5.26
CA SER A 259 5.78 -24.37 6.13
C SER A 259 6.92 -25.37 5.92
N LYS A 260 7.23 -25.70 4.67
CA LYS A 260 8.30 -26.66 4.32
C LYS A 260 9.67 -26.19 4.77
N LEU A 261 10.01 -24.92 4.53
CA LEU A 261 11.35 -24.39 4.79
C LEU A 261 11.56 -24.02 6.28
N THR A 262 10.50 -23.73 7.01
CA THR A 262 10.58 -23.40 8.44
C THR A 262 10.38 -24.61 9.35
N GLY A 263 9.81 -25.70 8.84
CA GLY A 263 9.40 -26.85 9.64
C GLY A 263 8.15 -26.60 10.50
N LEU A 264 7.42 -25.51 10.27
CA LEU A 264 6.17 -25.17 10.97
C LEU A 264 4.98 -25.57 10.09
N PRO A 265 4.29 -26.69 10.38
CA PRO A 265 3.34 -27.28 9.44
C PRO A 265 2.03 -26.50 9.28
N LEU A 266 1.66 -25.70 10.29
CA LEU A 266 0.42 -24.94 10.27
C LEU A 266 0.67 -23.46 9.99
N ASN A 267 -0.16 -22.84 9.15
CA ASN A 267 -0.08 -21.42 8.85
C ASN A 267 -0.10 -20.55 10.11
N GLU A 268 -0.96 -20.85 11.06
CA GLU A 268 -1.04 -20.16 12.36
C GLU A 268 0.31 -20.12 13.08
N GLN A 269 1.06 -21.23 13.10
CA GLN A 269 2.32 -21.32 13.83
C GLN A 269 3.37 -20.35 13.30
N TRP A 270 3.51 -20.24 11.99
CA TRP A 270 4.49 -19.32 11.43
C TRP A 270 3.98 -17.88 11.41
N PHE A 271 2.67 -17.62 11.30
CA PHE A 271 2.09 -16.28 11.51
C PHE A 271 2.33 -15.78 12.94
N GLN A 272 2.04 -16.62 13.95
CA GLN A 272 2.28 -16.28 15.35
C GLN A 272 3.76 -16.00 15.62
N LYS A 273 4.65 -16.84 15.13
CA LYS A 273 6.10 -16.68 15.32
C LYS A 273 6.65 -15.42 14.63
N ALA A 274 6.18 -15.13 13.42
CA ALA A 274 6.74 -14.06 12.59
C ALA A 274 6.15 -12.69 12.91
N VAL A 275 4.83 -12.60 13.09
CA VAL A 275 4.10 -11.33 13.07
C VAL A 275 3.20 -11.16 14.29
N PHE A 276 2.25 -12.07 14.52
CA PHE A 276 1.19 -11.82 15.51
C PHE A 276 1.74 -11.74 16.93
N GLY A 277 2.58 -12.70 17.33
CA GLY A 277 3.21 -12.71 18.66
C GLY A 277 4.11 -11.49 18.89
N PRO A 278 5.12 -11.23 18.03
CA PRO A 278 6.01 -10.07 18.18
C PRO A 278 5.32 -8.71 18.21
N LEU A 279 4.19 -8.54 17.52
CA LEU A 279 3.40 -7.30 17.51
C LEU A 279 2.28 -7.27 18.56
N ASN A 280 2.16 -8.32 19.37
CA ASN A 280 1.06 -8.45 20.35
C ASN A 280 -0.33 -8.26 19.69
N MET A 281 -0.53 -8.92 18.54
CA MET A 281 -1.81 -8.93 17.80
C MET A 281 -2.71 -10.04 18.35
N THR A 282 -3.17 -9.88 19.58
CA THR A 282 -3.84 -10.92 20.37
C THR A 282 -5.24 -11.29 19.86
N SER A 283 -5.83 -10.45 19.02
CA SER A 283 -7.14 -10.68 18.40
C SER A 283 -7.03 -11.09 16.93
N THR A 284 -5.82 -11.53 16.51
CA THR A 284 -5.53 -11.94 15.13
C THR A 284 -5.15 -13.41 15.08
N SER A 285 -5.78 -14.15 14.15
CA SER A 285 -5.55 -15.59 13.98
C SER A 285 -5.88 -16.03 12.54
N SER A 286 -5.22 -17.07 12.06
CA SER A 286 -5.60 -17.78 10.83
C SER A 286 -6.49 -19.02 11.10
N LEU A 287 -6.85 -19.24 12.35
CA LEU A 287 -7.78 -20.30 12.75
C LEU A 287 -9.18 -19.71 12.92
N SER A 288 -10.15 -20.33 12.28
CA SER A 288 -11.55 -19.96 12.47
C SER A 288 -12.03 -20.33 13.88
N PRO A 289 -12.92 -19.53 14.49
CA PRO A 289 -13.45 -19.83 15.81
C PRO A 289 -14.29 -21.11 15.77
N THR A 290 -14.13 -21.96 16.77
CA THR A 290 -14.82 -23.27 16.86
C THR A 290 -15.98 -23.27 17.84
N LYS A 291 -16.08 -22.24 18.72
CA LYS A 291 -17.08 -22.19 19.79
C LYS A 291 -18.10 -21.09 19.55
N LYS A 292 -19.38 -21.49 19.36
CA LYS A 292 -20.51 -20.56 19.42
C LYS A 292 -20.64 -20.01 20.85
N PRO A 293 -21.09 -18.75 21.06
CA PRO A 293 -21.66 -17.84 20.08
C PRO A 293 -20.67 -16.96 19.32
N TYR A 294 -19.40 -17.28 19.18
CA TYR A 294 -18.36 -16.51 18.48
C TYR A 294 -18.13 -15.11 19.08
N SER A 295 -18.00 -15.03 20.39
CA SER A 295 -17.82 -13.78 21.12
C SER A 295 -16.64 -12.97 20.60
N GLY A 296 -16.86 -11.66 20.37
CA GLY A 296 -15.85 -10.75 19.82
C GLY A 296 -15.78 -10.70 18.28
N TYR A 297 -16.40 -11.66 17.59
CA TYR A 297 -16.40 -11.71 16.13
C TYR A 297 -17.60 -11.00 15.51
N VAL A 298 -17.38 -10.39 14.36
CA VAL A 298 -18.44 -9.83 13.53
C VAL A 298 -18.94 -10.93 12.60
N VAL A 299 -20.14 -11.44 12.86
CA VAL A 299 -20.74 -12.53 12.09
C VAL A 299 -21.86 -11.97 11.21
N ALA A 300 -21.68 -12.02 9.90
CA ALA A 300 -22.68 -11.65 8.93
C ALA A 300 -23.01 -12.85 8.02
N GLY A 301 -24.25 -12.97 7.58
CA GLY A 301 -24.69 -14.11 6.78
C GLY A 301 -24.77 -15.42 7.57
N SER A 302 -24.35 -16.53 6.94
CA SER A 302 -24.35 -17.86 7.56
C SER A 302 -23.23 -18.01 8.60
N ALA A 303 -23.59 -18.49 9.79
CA ALA A 303 -22.61 -18.78 10.86
C ALA A 303 -21.66 -19.93 10.49
N ASP A 304 -22.10 -20.87 9.66
CA ASP A 304 -21.29 -22.00 9.23
C ASP A 304 -20.29 -21.57 8.14
N ASP A 305 -20.69 -20.72 7.21
CA ASP A 305 -19.76 -20.09 6.24
C ASP A 305 -18.74 -19.20 6.94
N PHE A 306 -19.17 -18.48 7.97
CA PHE A 306 -18.26 -17.69 8.82
C PHE A 306 -17.20 -18.57 9.49
N ALA A 307 -17.59 -19.72 10.02
CA ALA A 307 -16.69 -20.62 10.78
C ALA A 307 -15.91 -21.61 9.89
N TYR A 308 -16.01 -21.48 8.56
CA TYR A 308 -15.29 -22.34 7.61
C TYR A 308 -13.78 -22.34 7.87
N GLN A 309 -13.19 -23.54 7.96
CA GLN A 309 -11.76 -23.76 8.20
C GLN A 309 -11.00 -23.80 6.86
N GLY A 310 -10.15 -22.82 6.62
CA GLY A 310 -9.42 -22.72 5.36
C GLY A 310 -8.30 -23.77 5.17
N GLY A 311 -7.78 -24.37 6.23
CA GLY A 311 -6.68 -25.33 6.14
C GLY A 311 -5.49 -24.80 5.35
N ILE A 312 -5.09 -25.52 4.29
CA ILE A 312 -3.99 -25.12 3.40
C ILE A 312 -4.25 -23.77 2.70
N THR A 313 -5.50 -23.37 2.49
CA THR A 313 -5.87 -22.13 1.81
C THR A 313 -5.78 -20.90 2.71
N SER A 314 -5.59 -21.09 4.03
CA SER A 314 -5.56 -19.99 5.01
C SER A 314 -4.47 -18.96 4.75
N SER A 315 -3.38 -19.32 4.07
CA SER A 315 -2.32 -18.40 3.67
C SER A 315 -2.72 -17.42 2.55
N SER A 316 -3.81 -17.69 1.84
CA SER A 316 -4.31 -16.79 0.80
C SER A 316 -5.45 -15.88 1.26
N GLY A 317 -6.21 -16.27 2.30
CA GLY A 317 -7.40 -15.51 2.69
C GLY A 317 -8.00 -15.86 4.06
N GLY A 318 -7.28 -16.58 4.93
CA GLY A 318 -7.87 -17.15 6.15
C GLY A 318 -7.71 -16.34 7.44
N ILE A 319 -7.12 -15.15 7.41
CA ILE A 319 -6.88 -14.37 8.63
C ILE A 319 -8.14 -13.65 9.10
N PHE A 320 -8.31 -13.64 10.42
CA PHE A 320 -9.24 -12.80 11.17
C PHE A 320 -8.45 -11.76 11.94
N SER A 321 -8.92 -10.52 12.02
CA SER A 321 -8.26 -9.46 12.79
C SER A 321 -9.22 -8.32 13.14
N THR A 322 -8.69 -7.32 13.84
CA THR A 322 -9.39 -6.12 14.30
C THR A 322 -8.74 -4.87 13.73
N THR A 323 -9.45 -3.75 13.75
CA THR A 323 -8.92 -2.43 13.39
C THR A 323 -7.66 -2.10 14.23
N ASN A 324 -7.68 -2.40 15.53
CA ASN A 324 -6.56 -2.16 16.43
C ASN A 324 -5.31 -2.99 16.10
N ASP A 325 -5.47 -4.26 15.77
CA ASP A 325 -4.34 -5.14 15.44
C ASP A 325 -3.76 -4.81 14.04
N ILE A 326 -4.62 -4.42 13.08
CA ILE A 326 -4.16 -3.96 11.76
C ILE A 326 -3.36 -2.67 11.89
N ALA A 327 -3.73 -1.76 12.79
CA ALA A 327 -2.93 -0.56 13.07
C ALA A 327 -1.52 -0.91 13.57
N LYS A 328 -1.39 -1.89 14.48
CA LYS A 328 -0.06 -2.39 14.94
C LYS A 328 0.76 -2.94 13.78
N LEU A 329 0.12 -3.70 12.88
CA LEU A 329 0.75 -4.25 11.69
C LEU A 329 1.26 -3.14 10.76
N GLY A 330 0.41 -2.16 10.43
CA GLY A 330 0.75 -1.04 9.54
C GLY A 330 1.87 -0.16 10.12
N ILE A 331 1.79 0.19 11.41
CA ILE A 331 2.86 0.92 12.12
C ILE A 331 4.17 0.14 12.09
N SER A 332 4.13 -1.18 12.31
CA SER A 332 5.33 -2.02 12.25
C SER A 332 6.01 -2.02 10.88
N MET A 333 5.23 -2.00 9.81
CA MET A 333 5.75 -1.92 8.44
C MET A 333 6.38 -0.56 8.16
N LEU A 334 5.69 0.53 8.49
CA LEU A 334 6.16 1.90 8.28
C LEU A 334 7.43 2.20 9.11
N ASN A 335 7.43 1.80 10.38
CA ASN A 335 8.54 2.03 11.31
C ASN A 335 9.66 0.98 11.20
N ALA A 336 9.56 0.04 10.26
CA ALA A 336 10.52 -1.04 10.07
C ALA A 336 10.84 -1.81 11.37
N THR A 337 9.81 -2.11 12.18
CA THR A 337 9.95 -2.67 13.53
C THR A 337 10.48 -4.11 13.50
N LEU A 338 9.93 -4.97 12.64
CA LEU A 338 10.31 -6.38 12.55
C LEU A 338 11.32 -6.63 11.42
N LEU A 339 11.15 -5.98 10.27
CA LEU A 339 12.03 -6.09 9.13
C LEU A 339 12.95 -4.87 9.08
N PRO A 340 14.28 -5.03 8.88
CA PRO A 340 15.20 -3.89 8.74
C PRO A 340 14.76 -2.89 7.68
N ALA A 341 15.01 -1.61 7.92
CA ALA A 341 14.49 -0.51 7.10
C ALA A 341 14.86 -0.60 5.60
N ASP A 342 16.07 -1.06 5.29
CA ASP A 342 16.51 -1.29 3.90
C ASP A 342 15.69 -2.41 3.23
N LYS A 343 15.39 -3.49 3.95
CA LYS A 343 14.57 -4.60 3.46
C LYS A 343 13.10 -4.20 3.34
N THR A 344 12.59 -3.42 4.28
CA THR A 344 11.23 -2.88 4.22
C THR A 344 11.06 -1.97 3.01
N ARG A 345 11.99 -1.03 2.78
CA ARG A 345 11.98 -0.18 1.57
C ARG A 345 12.09 -0.97 0.28
N ARG A 346 12.87 -2.06 0.26
CA ARG A 346 12.97 -2.97 -0.89
C ARG A 346 11.66 -3.71 -1.14
N TRP A 347 11.01 -4.17 -0.09
CA TRP A 347 9.70 -4.82 -0.18
C TRP A 347 8.62 -3.87 -0.72
N MET A 348 8.66 -2.60 -0.30
CA MET A 348 7.79 -1.54 -0.79
C MET A 348 8.33 -0.94 -2.11
N LYS A 349 8.48 -1.77 -3.12
CA LYS A 349 8.80 -1.36 -4.51
C LYS A 349 7.97 -2.18 -5.48
N PRO A 350 7.56 -1.59 -6.61
CA PRO A 350 6.87 -2.33 -7.65
C PRO A 350 7.79 -3.40 -8.26
N ASN A 351 7.21 -4.55 -8.55
CA ASN A 351 7.86 -5.65 -9.25
C ASN A 351 7.31 -5.82 -10.67
N SER A 352 6.11 -5.31 -10.94
CA SER A 352 5.48 -5.38 -12.24
C SER A 352 4.55 -4.17 -12.45
N PHE A 353 4.60 -3.62 -13.66
CA PHE A 353 3.59 -2.68 -14.11
C PHE A 353 2.36 -3.44 -14.62
N THR A 354 1.23 -2.74 -14.69
CA THR A 354 -0.01 -3.24 -15.26
C THR A 354 -0.37 -2.44 -16.53
N ALA A 355 -1.55 -2.69 -17.10
CA ALA A 355 -2.05 -1.89 -18.20
C ALA A 355 -2.42 -0.44 -17.79
N SER A 356 -2.57 -0.17 -16.48
CA SER A 356 -2.85 1.17 -15.95
C SER A 356 -1.54 1.85 -15.52
N PRO A 357 -1.31 3.12 -15.87
CA PRO A 357 -0.16 3.88 -15.38
C PRO A 357 -0.24 4.20 -13.88
N ASP A 358 -1.45 4.17 -13.31
CA ASP A 358 -1.73 4.51 -11.91
C ASP A 358 -1.77 3.28 -11.00
N PHE A 359 -1.41 2.10 -11.54
CA PHE A 359 -1.47 0.86 -10.79
C PHE A 359 -0.28 -0.06 -11.12
N ALA A 360 0.39 -0.54 -10.08
CA ALA A 360 1.49 -1.48 -10.16
C ALA A 360 1.32 -2.60 -9.12
N LEU A 361 2.11 -3.65 -9.24
CA LEU A 361 2.10 -4.79 -8.32
C LEU A 361 3.46 -4.96 -7.65
N GLY A 362 3.44 -5.27 -6.36
CA GLY A 362 4.60 -5.65 -5.55
C GLY A 362 4.45 -7.05 -4.97
N MET A 363 5.35 -7.44 -4.09
CA MET A 363 5.23 -8.70 -3.34
C MET A 363 4.05 -8.61 -2.35
N GLY A 364 2.91 -9.12 -2.74
CA GLY A 364 1.65 -9.07 -1.97
C GLY A 364 0.95 -7.70 -2.00
N TRP A 365 1.51 -6.71 -2.65
CA TRP A 365 0.96 -5.36 -2.72
C TRP A 365 0.25 -5.08 -4.04
N GLU A 366 -0.86 -4.36 -3.95
CA GLU A 366 -1.56 -3.62 -4.99
C GLU A 366 -1.18 -2.15 -4.79
N ILE A 367 -0.41 -1.57 -5.71
CA ILE A 367 0.20 -0.25 -5.52
C ILE A 367 -0.56 0.76 -6.38
N TYR A 368 -1.32 1.63 -5.72
CA TYR A 368 -2.00 2.76 -6.39
C TYR A 368 -1.12 4.00 -6.35
N ARG A 369 -1.10 4.73 -7.44
CA ARG A 369 -0.28 5.93 -7.62
C ARG A 369 -1.17 7.17 -7.63
N TYR A 370 -1.37 7.75 -6.47
CA TYR A 370 -2.18 8.96 -6.32
C TYR A 370 -1.44 10.18 -6.85
N THR A 371 -2.06 10.92 -7.78
CA THR A 371 -1.54 12.20 -8.26
C THR A 371 -2.25 13.35 -7.56
N ASP A 372 -1.51 14.11 -6.77
CA ASP A 372 -2.03 15.28 -6.06
C ASP A 372 -2.41 16.40 -7.02
N LYS A 373 -3.66 16.87 -6.93
CA LYS A 373 -4.24 17.86 -7.87
C LYS A 373 -3.63 19.26 -7.74
N VAL A 374 -3.05 19.60 -6.59
CA VAL A 374 -2.45 20.92 -6.32
C VAL A 374 -0.99 20.94 -6.74
N THR A 375 -0.26 19.92 -6.41
CA THR A 375 1.18 19.87 -6.61
C THR A 375 1.61 19.05 -7.84
N GLY A 376 0.76 18.18 -8.36
CA GLY A 376 1.10 17.18 -9.37
C GLY A 376 2.03 16.08 -8.85
N HIS A 377 2.31 16.06 -7.55
CA HIS A 377 3.15 15.04 -6.92
C HIS A 377 2.48 13.68 -6.93
N ILE A 378 3.27 12.62 -7.14
CA ILE A 378 2.77 11.25 -7.12
C ILE A 378 3.14 10.60 -5.79
N THR A 379 2.12 10.15 -5.07
CA THR A 379 2.26 9.40 -3.82
C THR A 379 1.87 7.94 -4.05
N ASP A 380 2.77 7.02 -3.78
CA ASP A 380 2.49 5.59 -3.90
C ASP A 380 1.80 5.07 -2.63
N MET A 381 0.60 4.49 -2.81
CA MET A 381 -0.15 3.81 -1.76
C MET A 381 0.02 2.30 -1.89
N TYR A 382 0.58 1.67 -0.88
CA TYR A 382 0.73 0.22 -0.80
C TYR A 382 -0.49 -0.38 -0.16
N THR A 383 -1.29 -1.08 -0.95
CA THR A 383 -2.61 -1.55 -0.53
C THR A 383 -2.75 -3.05 -0.68
N LYS A 384 -3.76 -3.61 -0.03
CA LYS A 384 -4.29 -4.93 -0.36
C LYS A 384 -5.78 -4.99 -0.08
N LEU A 385 -6.53 -5.27 -1.13
CA LEU A 385 -7.94 -5.61 -1.06
C LEU A 385 -8.10 -7.05 -0.56
N GLY A 386 -9.04 -7.25 0.36
CA GLY A 386 -9.60 -8.55 0.70
C GLY A 386 -11.08 -8.58 0.36
N ASP A 387 -11.54 -9.60 -0.34
CA ASP A 387 -12.96 -9.83 -0.64
C ASP A 387 -13.25 -11.31 -0.67
N SER A 388 -14.14 -11.79 0.17
CA SER A 388 -14.58 -13.19 0.21
C SER A 388 -15.82 -13.36 1.09
N GLY A 389 -16.79 -14.12 0.59
CA GLY A 389 -18.02 -14.39 1.32
C GLY A 389 -18.78 -13.10 1.65
N ALA A 390 -19.06 -12.88 2.93
CA ALA A 390 -19.77 -11.68 3.41
C ALA A 390 -18.84 -10.51 3.79
N TYR A 391 -17.53 -10.57 3.49
CA TYR A 391 -16.53 -9.61 4.00
C TYR A 391 -15.73 -8.96 2.87
N ALA A 392 -15.45 -7.65 3.02
CA ALA A 392 -14.45 -6.97 2.23
C ALA A 392 -13.57 -6.08 3.14
N SER A 393 -12.31 -5.89 2.78
CA SER A 393 -11.34 -5.21 3.62
C SER A 393 -10.26 -4.52 2.81
N TYR A 394 -9.68 -3.45 3.38
CA TYR A 394 -8.46 -2.81 2.88
C TYR A 394 -7.48 -2.57 4.02
N ILE A 395 -6.21 -2.79 3.73
CA ILE A 395 -5.10 -2.12 4.38
C ILE A 395 -4.45 -1.19 3.36
N VAL A 396 -4.17 0.04 3.77
CA VAL A 396 -3.48 1.04 2.98
C VAL A 396 -2.32 1.61 3.79
N VAL A 397 -1.12 1.59 3.22
CA VAL A 397 0.12 2.09 3.82
C VAL A 397 0.71 3.13 2.88
N VAL A 398 1.00 4.31 3.40
CA VAL A 398 1.50 5.48 2.65
C VAL A 398 2.83 5.94 3.23
N PRO A 399 3.97 5.39 2.75
CA PRO A 399 5.29 5.66 3.33
C PRO A 399 5.72 7.13 3.27
N ASP A 400 5.28 7.89 2.27
CA ASP A 400 5.61 9.32 2.14
C ASP A 400 5.11 10.16 3.31
N TYR A 401 4.08 9.69 4.02
CA TYR A 401 3.50 10.36 5.18
C TYR A 401 3.64 9.56 6.47
N ASP A 402 4.35 8.42 6.45
CA ASP A 402 4.42 7.48 7.59
C ASP A 402 3.04 7.20 8.20
N PHE A 403 2.04 7.09 7.34
CA PHE A 403 0.61 7.02 7.62
C PHE A 403 -0.02 5.81 6.93
N GLY A 404 -1.14 5.37 7.47
CA GLY A 404 -1.98 4.38 6.82
C GLY A 404 -3.37 4.29 7.45
N PHE A 405 -4.20 3.45 6.83
CA PHE A 405 -5.55 3.20 7.32
C PHE A 405 -6.04 1.79 6.97
N SER A 406 -7.10 1.38 7.63
CA SER A 406 -7.83 0.16 7.33
C SER A 406 -9.32 0.43 7.12
N VAL A 407 -9.92 -0.34 6.23
CA VAL A 407 -11.37 -0.42 6.00
C VAL A 407 -11.76 -1.87 6.17
N LEU A 408 -12.64 -2.17 7.10
CA LEU A 408 -13.21 -3.50 7.32
C LEU A 408 -14.71 -3.41 7.11
N THR A 409 -15.26 -4.20 6.19
CA THR A 409 -16.70 -4.19 5.90
C THR A 409 -17.27 -5.59 5.92
N THR A 410 -18.56 -5.70 6.25
CA THR A 410 -19.32 -6.93 6.12
C THR A 410 -20.81 -6.67 5.93
N SER A 411 -21.47 -7.54 5.20
CA SER A 411 -22.92 -7.63 5.13
C SER A 411 -23.33 -8.98 4.54
N GLY A 412 -24.29 -9.63 5.18
CA GLY A 412 -24.93 -10.84 4.68
C GLY A 412 -26.24 -10.61 3.91
N ILE A 413 -26.68 -9.35 3.78
CA ILE A 413 -27.97 -8.96 3.19
C ILE A 413 -27.84 -8.17 1.87
N VAL A 414 -26.62 -7.94 1.42
CA VAL A 414 -26.32 -7.32 0.12
C VAL A 414 -25.53 -8.27 -0.76
N THR A 415 -25.46 -8.01 -2.05
CA THR A 415 -24.63 -8.79 -2.98
C THR A 415 -23.13 -8.58 -2.72
N ALA A 416 -22.31 -9.50 -3.21
CA ALA A 416 -20.86 -9.37 -3.16
C ALA A 416 -20.38 -8.07 -3.84
N ALA A 417 -20.96 -7.72 -4.99
CA ALA A 417 -20.64 -6.49 -5.72
C ALA A 417 -20.94 -5.21 -4.92
N GLU A 418 -22.10 -5.14 -4.26
CA GLU A 418 -22.48 -3.99 -3.43
C GLU A 418 -21.54 -3.84 -2.22
N ARG A 419 -21.18 -4.94 -1.57
CA ARG A 419 -20.25 -4.93 -0.43
C ARG A 419 -18.85 -4.50 -0.85
N SER A 420 -18.32 -5.02 -1.96
CA SER A 420 -17.02 -4.60 -2.50
C SER A 420 -17.06 -3.12 -2.89
N ALA A 421 -18.12 -2.66 -3.54
CA ALA A 421 -18.30 -1.25 -3.88
C ALA A 421 -18.31 -0.36 -2.63
N ALA A 422 -18.92 -0.79 -1.53
CA ALA A 422 -18.90 -0.05 -0.27
C ALA A 422 -17.46 0.05 0.31
N ALA A 423 -16.68 -1.03 0.26
CA ALA A 423 -15.29 -0.99 0.72
C ALA A 423 -14.42 -0.06 -0.15
N HIS A 424 -14.60 -0.07 -1.47
CA HIS A 424 -13.92 0.86 -2.39
C HIS A 424 -14.30 2.30 -2.09
N LEU A 425 -15.61 2.58 -1.99
CA LEU A 425 -16.12 3.92 -1.69
C LEU A 425 -15.54 4.50 -0.39
N LEU A 426 -15.48 3.69 0.68
CA LEU A 426 -14.91 4.12 1.96
C LEU A 426 -13.39 4.36 1.86
N ALA A 427 -12.66 3.53 1.11
CA ALA A 427 -11.23 3.72 0.88
C ALA A 427 -10.96 4.97 0.03
N ASP A 428 -11.75 5.23 -1.01
CA ASP A 428 -11.69 6.44 -1.84
C ASP A 428 -11.99 7.69 -1.01
N LEU A 429 -13.06 7.67 -0.21
CA LEU A 429 -13.44 8.79 0.66
C LEU A 429 -12.30 9.17 1.61
N ILE A 430 -11.64 8.18 2.23
CA ILE A 430 -10.50 8.42 3.11
C ILE A 430 -9.32 8.95 2.30
N SER A 431 -8.94 8.32 1.20
CA SER A 431 -7.76 8.67 0.42
C SER A 431 -7.88 10.07 -0.20
N GLU A 432 -9.00 10.36 -0.88
CA GLU A 432 -9.22 11.63 -1.56
C GLU A 432 -9.33 12.83 -0.59
N THR A 433 -9.78 12.58 0.65
CA THR A 433 -9.90 13.62 1.67
C THR A 433 -8.60 13.78 2.47
N LEU A 434 -7.98 12.67 2.88
CA LEU A 434 -6.86 12.75 3.82
C LEU A 434 -5.48 12.88 3.15
N LEU A 435 -5.26 12.43 1.92
CA LEU A 435 -3.96 12.66 1.25
C LEU A 435 -3.68 14.16 1.05
N PRO A 436 -4.63 14.99 0.58
CA PRO A 436 -4.46 16.45 0.58
C PRO A 436 -4.26 17.03 1.98
N ALA A 437 -4.98 16.54 2.98
CA ALA A 437 -4.85 17.02 4.37
C ALA A 437 -3.47 16.68 4.96
N LEU A 438 -2.94 15.49 4.69
CA LEU A 438 -1.60 15.08 5.09
C LEU A 438 -0.51 15.93 4.42
N ARG A 439 -0.66 16.22 3.11
CA ARG A 439 0.22 17.17 2.40
C ARG A 439 0.21 18.54 3.07
N ASP A 440 -0.96 19.09 3.36
CA ASP A 440 -1.09 20.42 3.92
C ASP A 440 -0.59 20.49 5.38
N GLN A 441 -0.83 19.43 6.17
CA GLN A 441 -0.28 19.31 7.53
C GLN A 441 1.25 19.22 7.48
N ALA A 442 1.81 18.38 6.64
CA ALA A 442 3.25 18.24 6.45
C ALA A 442 3.89 19.56 5.98
N ALA A 443 3.21 20.30 5.09
CA ALA A 443 3.64 21.61 4.62
C ALA A 443 3.64 22.66 5.74
N ALA A 444 2.57 22.71 6.55
CA ALA A 444 2.47 23.64 7.68
C ALA A 444 3.56 23.37 8.73
N GLU A 445 3.81 22.10 9.06
CA GLU A 445 4.88 21.71 9.98
C GLU A 445 6.27 22.00 9.39
N THR A 446 6.50 21.76 8.11
CA THR A 446 7.76 22.09 7.44
C THR A 446 8.03 23.58 7.45
N LYS A 447 7.03 24.40 7.15
CA LYS A 447 7.12 25.86 7.26
C LYS A 447 7.52 26.28 8.66
N CYS A 448 6.80 25.82 9.67
CA CYS A 448 7.09 26.13 11.07
C CYS A 448 8.50 25.73 11.49
N ASN A 449 8.94 24.53 11.08
CA ASN A 449 10.18 23.94 11.55
C ASN A 449 11.41 24.43 10.82
N TYR A 450 11.35 24.73 9.52
CA TYR A 450 12.54 24.96 8.68
C TYR A 450 12.59 26.33 8.00
N GLU A 451 11.46 27.02 7.78
CA GLU A 451 11.48 28.37 7.20
C GLU A 451 12.22 29.36 8.11
N GLY A 452 13.02 30.23 7.52
CA GLY A 452 13.71 31.29 8.24
C GLY A 452 15.09 31.61 7.67
N THR A 453 15.74 32.58 8.34
CA THR A 453 17.12 32.99 8.04
C THR A 453 18.07 32.36 9.04
N TYR A 454 19.18 31.86 8.51
CA TYR A 454 20.25 31.22 9.26
C TYR A 454 21.54 31.98 9.02
N THR A 455 22.25 32.34 10.09
CA THR A 455 23.48 33.12 10.01
C THR A 455 24.71 32.29 10.36
N GLY A 456 25.71 32.35 9.51
CA GLY A 456 26.99 31.66 9.72
C GLY A 456 27.82 32.33 10.80
N MET A 457 28.48 31.55 11.65
CA MET A 457 29.41 32.05 12.64
C MET A 457 30.74 32.42 11.99
N GLY A 458 31.30 33.59 12.29
CA GLY A 458 32.60 34.05 11.79
C GLY A 458 32.61 35.56 11.45
N GLN A 459 33.78 36.08 11.06
CA GLN A 459 33.96 37.50 10.78
C GLN A 459 33.34 38.01 9.48
N ASN A 460 32.86 37.13 8.60
CA ASN A 460 32.28 37.49 7.32
C ASN A 460 30.79 37.14 7.26
N THR A 461 30.02 38.01 6.59
CA THR A 461 28.61 37.81 6.36
C THR A 461 28.36 36.51 5.57
N SER A 462 27.79 35.53 6.27
CA SER A 462 27.32 34.28 5.65
C SER A 462 25.88 34.08 6.09
N THR A 463 24.98 33.94 5.12
CA THR A 463 23.54 33.79 5.37
C THR A 463 22.95 32.71 4.48
N LEU A 464 21.97 31.99 5.02
CA LEU A 464 21.11 31.05 4.32
C LEU A 464 19.66 31.40 4.67
N THR A 465 18.83 31.59 3.65
CA THR A 465 17.41 31.89 3.85
C THR A 465 16.56 30.87 3.12
N LEU A 466 15.61 30.32 3.83
CA LEU A 466 14.59 29.40 3.33
C LEU A 466 13.22 30.03 3.48
N THR A 467 12.42 29.93 2.44
CA THR A 467 11.02 30.40 2.41
C THR A 467 10.13 29.25 1.97
N PHE A 468 8.99 29.07 2.62
CA PHE A 468 8.05 28.06 2.20
C PHE A 468 7.11 28.63 1.13
N ASN A 469 7.21 28.08 -0.09
CA ASN A 469 6.33 28.45 -1.18
C ASN A 469 5.06 27.59 -1.15
N GLN A 470 3.91 28.23 -1.01
CA GLN A 470 2.58 27.60 -0.99
C GLN A 470 1.86 27.70 -2.35
N THR A 471 2.49 28.32 -3.37
CA THR A 471 1.89 28.40 -4.70
C THR A 471 1.76 26.99 -5.30
N ALA A 472 0.55 26.68 -5.79
CA ALA A 472 0.29 25.44 -6.48
C ALA A 472 1.26 25.21 -7.66
N GLY A 473 1.58 23.96 -7.91
CA GLY A 473 2.48 23.56 -8.98
C GLY A 473 3.88 23.19 -8.49
N ALA A 474 4.83 23.19 -9.43
CA ALA A 474 6.17 22.62 -9.23
C ALA A 474 7.04 23.28 -8.15
N GLY A 475 6.79 24.53 -7.81
CA GLY A 475 7.52 25.25 -6.77
C GLY A 475 7.01 25.08 -5.34
N PHE A 476 6.00 24.25 -5.11
CA PHE A 476 5.46 24.02 -3.76
C PHE A 476 6.51 23.35 -2.86
N GLY A 477 6.80 23.96 -1.71
CA GLY A 477 7.72 23.40 -0.72
C GLY A 477 8.73 24.40 -0.16
N LEU A 478 9.71 23.88 0.57
CA LEU A 478 10.76 24.65 1.22
C LEU A 478 11.79 25.12 0.18
N THR A 479 11.78 26.41 -0.16
CA THR A 479 12.59 27.00 -1.24
C THR A 479 13.82 27.70 -0.68
N LEU A 480 14.98 27.47 -1.29
CA LEU A 480 16.23 28.18 -1.00
C LEU A 480 16.22 29.54 -1.71
N THR A 481 16.05 30.61 -0.96
CA THR A 481 15.95 31.98 -1.50
C THR A 481 17.23 32.79 -1.33
N SER A 482 18.15 32.37 -0.45
CA SER A 482 19.47 32.99 -0.30
C SER A 482 20.49 31.96 0.22
N LEU A 483 21.67 31.95 -0.35
CA LEU A 483 22.84 31.26 0.19
C LEU A 483 24.12 32.08 -0.12
N VAL A 484 24.58 32.81 0.87
CA VAL A 484 25.82 33.59 0.81
C VAL A 484 26.84 32.97 1.75
N ASN A 485 28.06 32.73 1.28
CA ASN A 485 29.15 32.22 2.09
C ASN A 485 30.40 33.10 1.92
N ASN A 486 30.85 33.72 3.00
CA ASN A 486 32.00 34.63 3.01
C ASN A 486 31.87 35.76 1.95
N GLY A 487 30.66 36.33 1.79
CA GLY A 487 30.37 37.36 0.81
C GLY A 487 30.10 36.85 -0.62
N HIS A 488 30.27 35.56 -0.91
CA HIS A 488 30.03 34.98 -2.25
C HIS A 488 28.61 34.39 -2.34
N ASN A 489 27.90 34.73 -3.42
CA ASN A 489 26.56 34.21 -3.70
C ASN A 489 26.62 32.78 -4.26
N LEU A 490 26.48 31.76 -3.40
CA LEU A 490 26.44 30.36 -3.81
C LEU A 490 25.11 29.96 -4.45
N LEU A 491 23.99 30.62 -4.09
CA LEU A 491 22.68 30.33 -4.70
C LEU A 491 22.72 30.55 -6.22
N SER A 492 23.27 31.69 -6.68
CA SER A 492 23.40 31.97 -8.11
C SER A 492 24.23 30.93 -8.86
N LEU A 493 25.32 30.45 -8.23
CA LEU A 493 26.09 29.34 -8.79
C LEU A 493 25.24 28.07 -8.92
N MET A 494 24.50 27.71 -7.86
CA MET A 494 23.66 26.51 -7.84
C MET A 494 22.53 26.59 -8.88
N GLN A 495 21.85 27.73 -8.98
CA GLN A 495 20.83 27.97 -9.99
C GLN A 495 21.37 27.80 -11.41
N LYS A 496 22.51 28.42 -11.70
CA LYS A 496 23.18 28.30 -13.00
C LYS A 496 23.59 26.87 -13.33
N THR A 497 24.14 26.14 -12.36
CA THR A 497 24.63 24.77 -12.58
C THR A 497 23.52 23.74 -12.63
N LEU A 498 22.42 23.96 -11.93
CA LEU A 498 21.24 23.07 -11.94
C LEU A 498 20.20 23.48 -12.99
N GLY A 499 20.41 24.60 -13.71
CA GLY A 499 19.52 25.04 -14.78
C GLY A 499 18.12 25.45 -14.31
N SER A 500 17.99 25.95 -13.08
CA SER A 500 16.70 26.35 -12.50
C SER A 500 16.83 27.55 -11.58
N ASP A 501 15.95 28.52 -11.75
CA ASP A 501 15.86 29.69 -10.88
C ASP A 501 15.21 29.39 -9.53
N GLN A 502 14.50 28.27 -9.42
CA GLN A 502 13.83 27.84 -8.19
C GLN A 502 14.37 26.49 -7.70
N LEU A 503 14.90 26.48 -6.50
CA LEU A 503 15.49 25.31 -5.85
C LEU A 503 14.69 24.96 -4.59
N VAL A 504 14.04 23.80 -4.57
CA VAL A 504 13.22 23.30 -3.45
C VAL A 504 14.01 22.24 -2.69
N LEU A 505 13.95 22.25 -1.36
CA LEU A 505 14.54 21.23 -0.50
C LEU A 505 13.51 20.17 -0.18
N ALA A 506 13.76 18.93 -0.61
CA ALA A 506 12.98 17.76 -0.25
C ALA A 506 13.71 16.91 0.82
N PRO A 507 12.99 16.25 1.73
CA PRO A 507 13.60 15.38 2.72
C PRO A 507 14.34 14.20 2.05
N SER A 508 15.53 13.87 2.57
CA SER A 508 16.33 12.76 2.06
C SER A 508 16.62 11.70 3.12
N THR A 509 17.29 12.05 4.20
CA THR A 509 17.63 11.14 5.29
C THR A 509 17.06 11.65 6.60
N MET A 510 16.04 10.95 7.11
CA MET A 510 15.31 11.28 8.32
C MET A 510 15.50 10.20 9.37
N ASP A 511 16.65 10.19 10.06
CA ASP A 511 16.86 9.26 11.17
C ASP A 511 16.34 9.88 12.48
N PRO A 512 15.28 9.31 13.08
CA PRO A 512 14.73 9.83 14.34
C PRO A 512 15.68 9.67 15.53
N LYS A 513 16.68 8.78 15.43
CA LYS A 513 17.67 8.55 16.49
C LYS A 513 18.72 9.65 16.56
N THR A 514 18.85 10.47 15.52
CA THR A 514 19.77 11.59 15.48
C THR A 514 18.98 12.90 15.55
N LYS A 515 19.61 13.95 16.07
CA LYS A 515 19.08 15.32 16.02
C LYS A 515 19.42 16.01 14.70
N GLN A 516 19.60 15.22 13.63
CA GLN A 516 19.93 15.73 12.29
C GLN A 516 18.90 15.25 11.27
N ARG A 517 18.60 16.13 10.33
CA ARG A 517 17.69 15.86 9.20
C ARG A 517 18.41 16.21 7.90
N GLY A 518 18.42 15.29 6.96
CA GLY A 518 18.99 15.49 5.63
C GLY A 518 17.92 15.94 4.64
N PHE A 519 18.31 16.92 3.81
CA PHE A 519 17.51 17.38 2.68
C PHE A 519 18.35 17.41 1.42
N VAL A 520 17.69 17.30 0.29
CA VAL A 520 18.33 17.41 -1.03
C VAL A 520 17.63 18.49 -1.86
N ILE A 521 18.39 19.27 -2.59
CA ILE A 521 17.84 20.22 -3.55
C ILE A 521 17.27 19.49 -4.74
N THR A 522 16.06 19.88 -5.09
CA THR A 522 15.36 19.52 -6.32
C THR A 522 15.15 20.79 -7.12
N PRO A 523 15.75 20.92 -8.33
CA PRO A 523 15.48 22.04 -9.21
C PRO A 523 14.06 21.97 -9.73
N VAL A 524 13.37 23.11 -9.77
CA VAL A 524 12.04 23.22 -10.38
C VAL A 524 12.24 23.58 -11.84
N THR A 525 11.96 22.66 -12.75
CA THR A 525 12.03 22.90 -14.18
C THR A 525 10.65 23.35 -14.66
N PRO A 526 10.53 24.51 -15.36
CA PRO A 526 9.28 24.89 -16.01
C PRO A 526 8.84 23.80 -17.00
N PRO A 527 7.54 23.60 -17.20
CA PRO A 527 7.07 22.69 -18.23
C PRO A 527 7.46 23.24 -19.60
N GLU A 528 8.33 22.56 -20.29
CA GLU A 528 8.48 22.76 -21.72
C GLU A 528 7.41 21.95 -22.44
N GLU A 529 6.83 22.51 -23.53
CA GLU A 529 5.86 21.82 -24.38
C GLU A 529 6.56 20.72 -25.21
N TYR A 530 7.00 19.66 -24.56
CA TYR A 530 7.49 18.50 -25.26
C TYR A 530 6.32 17.61 -25.69
N THR A 531 6.19 17.37 -26.99
CA THR A 531 5.11 16.56 -27.58
C THR A 531 5.53 15.11 -27.82
N GLY A 532 6.82 14.84 -27.95
CA GLY A 532 7.36 13.50 -28.22
C GLY A 532 7.52 12.68 -26.93
N LEU A 533 7.31 11.36 -27.04
CA LEU A 533 7.41 10.44 -25.91
C LEU A 533 8.73 10.55 -25.13
N PHE A 534 9.86 10.53 -25.83
CA PHE A 534 11.19 10.60 -25.20
C PHE A 534 11.50 11.99 -24.64
N SER A 535 11.17 13.04 -25.38
CA SER A 535 11.39 14.43 -24.95
C SER A 535 10.55 14.74 -23.70
N LYS A 536 9.27 14.37 -23.71
CA LYS A 536 8.38 14.53 -22.56
C LYS A 536 8.90 13.76 -21.34
N MET A 537 9.29 12.50 -21.53
CA MET A 537 9.81 11.68 -20.44
C MET A 537 11.09 12.29 -19.83
N PHE A 538 12.02 12.76 -20.67
CA PHE A 538 13.25 13.38 -20.19
C PHE A 538 12.97 14.65 -19.40
N ALA A 539 12.11 15.53 -19.90
CA ALA A 539 11.73 16.77 -19.25
C ALA A 539 11.01 16.55 -17.91
N THR A 540 10.13 15.54 -17.86
CA THR A 540 9.34 15.26 -16.65
C THR A 540 10.07 14.42 -15.60
N ASN A 541 11.17 13.76 -15.96
CA ASN A 541 11.95 12.89 -15.06
C ASN A 541 13.41 13.34 -14.91
N ALA A 542 13.74 14.57 -15.30
CA ALA A 542 15.10 15.10 -15.18
C ALA A 542 15.60 15.08 -13.73
N ASP A 543 14.69 15.15 -12.75
CA ASP A 543 15.03 15.20 -11.33
C ASP A 543 15.75 13.93 -10.85
N TRP A 544 15.37 12.74 -11.30
CA TRP A 544 16.08 11.52 -10.89
C TRP A 544 17.49 11.44 -11.47
N LEU A 545 17.76 12.09 -12.63
CA LEU A 545 19.08 12.19 -13.22
C LEU A 545 19.94 13.26 -12.54
N ASN A 546 19.32 14.37 -12.11
CA ASN A 546 20.03 15.56 -11.68
C ASN A 546 20.23 15.66 -10.16
N ASN A 547 19.60 14.78 -9.38
CA ASN A 547 19.75 14.75 -7.93
C ASN A 547 21.22 14.56 -7.54
N ASN A 548 21.80 15.58 -6.87
CA ASN A 548 23.18 15.57 -6.40
C ASN A 548 24.24 15.31 -7.49
N LEU A 549 23.95 15.67 -8.74
CA LEU A 549 24.84 15.48 -9.88
C LEU A 549 26.19 16.21 -9.71
N ILE A 550 26.17 17.37 -9.01
CA ILE A 550 27.36 18.20 -8.87
C ILE A 550 27.97 18.00 -7.49
N THR A 551 29.26 17.67 -7.48
CA THR A 551 30.01 17.48 -6.25
C THR A 551 31.25 18.37 -6.23
N TYR A 552 31.67 18.78 -5.01
CA TYR A 552 32.95 19.42 -4.74
C TYR A 552 33.69 18.65 -3.67
N GLY A 553 34.83 18.09 -4.04
CA GLY A 553 35.65 17.27 -3.15
C GLY A 553 34.88 16.08 -2.54
N GLY A 554 33.99 15.46 -3.32
CA GLY A 554 33.18 14.31 -2.90
C GLY A 554 31.94 14.64 -2.07
N GLN A 555 31.63 15.92 -1.84
CA GLN A 555 30.37 16.35 -1.21
C GLN A 555 29.43 16.91 -2.27
N ALA A 556 28.18 16.45 -2.22
CA ALA A 556 27.16 16.93 -3.15
C ALA A 556 26.76 18.37 -2.83
N LEU A 557 26.67 19.21 -3.88
CA LEU A 557 26.32 20.62 -3.76
C LEU A 557 24.90 20.83 -3.24
N GLY A 558 23.99 19.93 -3.58
CA GLY A 558 22.56 20.01 -3.24
C GLY A 558 22.17 19.39 -1.89
N THR A 559 23.11 18.84 -1.11
CA THR A 559 22.78 18.22 0.18
C THR A 559 22.87 19.22 1.33
N PHE A 560 21.85 19.24 2.18
CA PHE A 560 21.73 20.08 3.37
C PHE A 560 21.43 19.21 4.59
N TYR A 561 22.03 19.58 5.73
CA TYR A 561 21.73 18.98 7.03
C TYR A 561 21.14 20.05 7.94
N PHE A 562 20.12 19.69 8.73
CA PHE A 562 19.57 20.54 9.76
C PHE A 562 19.77 19.87 11.12
N ASP A 563 20.34 20.61 12.08
CA ASP A 563 20.26 20.22 13.48
C ASP A 563 18.89 20.66 14.01
N VAL A 564 18.19 19.76 14.67
CA VAL A 564 16.85 20.03 15.20
C VAL A 564 16.79 19.92 16.72
N ALA A 565 15.96 20.73 17.35
CA ALA A 565 15.62 20.63 18.75
C ALA A 565 14.64 19.48 19.02
N ASP A 566 14.33 19.19 20.28
CA ASP A 566 13.44 18.09 20.66
C ASP A 566 12.00 18.26 20.12
N ASN A 567 11.58 19.50 19.87
CA ASN A 567 10.28 19.82 19.25
C ASN A 567 10.31 19.75 17.70
N GLY A 568 11.37 19.23 17.09
CA GLY A 568 11.51 19.11 15.63
C GLY A 568 11.94 20.39 14.91
N ARG A 569 12.01 21.56 15.59
CA ARG A 569 12.38 22.83 14.97
C ARG A 569 13.87 22.89 14.66
N ALA A 570 14.23 23.28 13.45
CA ALA A 570 15.60 23.46 13.04
C ALA A 570 16.26 24.62 13.83
N VAL A 571 17.43 24.35 14.41
CA VAL A 571 18.25 25.33 15.17
C VAL A 571 19.49 25.74 14.39
N ALA A 572 19.93 24.90 13.45
CA ALA A 572 21.00 25.20 12.54
C ALA A 572 20.82 24.48 11.20
N ALA A 573 21.38 25.06 10.14
CA ALA A 573 21.48 24.46 8.82
C ALA A 573 22.95 24.36 8.39
N ALA A 574 23.32 23.30 7.68
CA ALA A 574 24.68 23.05 7.21
C ALA A 574 24.66 22.50 5.78
N PRO A 575 24.95 23.31 4.74
CA PRO A 575 25.21 22.78 3.41
C PRO A 575 26.39 21.81 3.45
N ALA A 576 26.24 20.57 2.97
CA ALA A 576 27.26 19.51 3.05
C ALA A 576 28.59 19.94 2.41
N VAL A 577 28.51 20.67 1.30
CA VAL A 577 29.67 21.17 0.55
C VAL A 577 30.56 22.12 1.37
N LEU A 578 30.02 22.77 2.39
CA LEU A 578 30.76 23.65 3.30
C LEU A 578 31.42 22.93 4.48
N ARG A 579 31.42 21.56 4.46
CA ARG A 579 32.23 20.69 5.33
C ARG A 579 32.09 21.00 6.82
N GLY A 580 30.86 21.03 7.30
CA GLY A 580 30.55 21.22 8.73
C GLY A 580 30.40 22.67 9.16
N LYS A 581 30.52 23.66 8.27
CA LYS A 581 30.15 25.03 8.57
C LYS A 581 28.64 25.10 8.83
N LYS A 582 28.27 25.52 10.04
CA LYS A 582 26.88 25.63 10.45
C LYS A 582 26.42 27.08 10.43
N PHE A 583 25.18 27.26 10.00
CA PHE A 583 24.45 28.51 10.04
C PHE A 583 23.39 28.39 11.14
N LYS A 584 23.46 29.20 12.18
CA LYS A 584 22.47 29.19 13.27
C LYS A 584 21.21 29.92 12.83
N ARG A 585 20.04 29.39 13.18
CA ARG A 585 18.75 30.04 12.92
C ARG A 585 18.70 31.34 13.67
N SER A 586 18.39 32.43 12.97
CA SER A 586 18.10 33.73 13.59
C SER A 586 16.77 33.64 14.35
N THR A 587 16.74 34.22 15.53
CA THR A 587 15.53 34.27 16.40
C THR A 587 14.46 35.16 15.80
#